data_b96fbf6bf82f2f6e52564756b047239d
#
_entry.id   b96fbf6bf82f2f6e52564756b047239d
#
_cell.length_a   1.000
_cell.length_b   1.000
_cell.length_c   1.000
_cell.angle_alpha   90.00
_cell.angle_beta   90.00
_cell.angle_gamma   90.00
#
_symmetry.space_group_name_H-M   'P 1'
#
loop_
_entity.id
_entity.type
_entity.pdbx_description
1 polymer ?
#
loop_
_entity_poly.entity_id
_entity_poly.type
_entity_poly.pdbx_seq_one_letter_code
_entity_poly.pdbx_strand_id
1 'polypeptide(L)'
;MIICVDFDHTLSNAGYPNIGQPNKPLFDILIKLKAQGHNIILWTCREDIQLQQAVDWCKKQGLEFDAVNENVPWIGFYSRKVCADVYIDDLAVGKDDWMMKLNSIYEDTKLRERFRGVACEV
;
A
#
# COMPACT_ATOMS: atom_id res chain seq x y z
N MET A 1 3.57 -17.92 2.58
CA MET A 1 2.87 -17.02 1.62
C MET A 1 3.70 -15.77 1.37
N ILE A 2 3.43 -15.08 0.30
CA ILE A 2 4.05 -13.80 -0.02
C ILE A 2 3.04 -12.70 0.29
N ILE A 3 3.43 -11.72 1.12
CA ILE A 3 2.59 -10.62 1.56
C ILE A 3 3.20 -9.32 1.07
N CYS A 4 2.43 -8.56 0.31
CA CYS A 4 2.83 -7.30 -0.27
C CYS A 4 2.17 -6.17 0.52
N VAL A 5 2.94 -5.21 1.03
CA VAL A 5 2.43 -4.17 1.91
C VAL A 5 2.86 -2.78 1.46
N ASP A 6 1.92 -1.85 1.46
CA ASP A 6 2.14 -0.43 1.18
C ASP A 6 2.75 0.28 2.39
N PHE A 7 3.37 1.44 2.14
CA PHE A 7 4.02 2.22 3.19
C PHE A 7 3.17 3.38 3.70
N ASP A 8 2.89 4.37 2.82
CA ASP A 8 2.19 5.59 3.21
C ASP A 8 0.73 5.31 3.59
N HIS A 9 0.31 5.80 4.75
CA HIS A 9 -1.02 5.55 5.33
C HIS A 9 -1.33 4.07 5.60
N THR A 10 -0.32 3.21 5.59
CA THR A 10 -0.45 1.78 5.86
C THR A 10 0.52 1.35 6.95
N LEU A 11 1.82 1.24 6.66
CA LEU A 11 2.83 0.98 7.70
C LEU A 11 3.12 2.24 8.53
N SER A 12 3.18 3.39 7.90
CA SER A 12 3.26 4.70 8.55
C SER A 12 1.87 5.34 8.55
N ASN A 13 1.52 6.05 9.62
CA ASN A 13 0.23 6.75 9.69
C ASN A 13 0.23 8.10 8.99
N ALA A 14 1.35 8.50 8.39
CA ALA A 14 1.46 9.73 7.63
C ALA A 14 1.60 9.43 6.13
N GLY A 15 1.36 10.47 5.32
CA GLY A 15 1.53 10.41 3.88
C GLY A 15 2.85 11.01 3.42
N TYR A 16 3.24 10.64 2.22
CA TYR A 16 4.44 11.15 1.55
C TYR A 16 4.47 12.69 1.56
N PRO A 17 5.61 13.34 1.81
CA PRO A 17 6.95 12.76 2.01
C PRO A 17 7.28 12.43 3.47
N ASN A 18 6.36 12.65 4.38
CA ASN A 18 6.57 12.49 5.82
C ASN A 18 6.54 11.01 6.23
N ILE A 19 7.18 10.72 7.36
CA ILE A 19 7.06 9.45 8.05
C ILE A 19 6.49 9.77 9.43
N GLY A 20 5.35 9.18 9.75
CA GLY A 20 4.64 9.43 11.00
C GLY A 20 4.96 8.38 12.06
N GLN A 21 3.92 7.97 12.78
CA GLN A 21 4.03 6.90 13.76
C GLN A 21 3.80 5.54 13.10
N PRO A 22 4.44 4.49 13.61
CA PRO A 22 4.24 3.16 13.06
C PRO A 22 2.83 2.62 13.35
N ASN A 23 2.25 1.92 12.39
CA ASN A 23 1.06 1.12 12.59
C ASN A 23 1.48 -0.14 13.37
N LYS A 24 1.55 -0.01 14.68
CA LYS A 24 2.13 -1.04 15.52
C LYS A 24 1.46 -2.41 15.40
N PRO A 25 0.13 -2.53 15.40
CA PRO A 25 -0.49 -3.84 15.22
C PRO A 25 -0.11 -4.51 13.90
N LEU A 26 0.02 -3.72 12.82
CA LEU A 26 0.43 -4.24 11.51
C LEU A 26 1.89 -4.70 11.54
N PHE A 27 2.80 -3.89 12.09
CA PHE A 27 4.19 -4.30 12.25
C PHE A 27 4.31 -5.59 13.08
N ASP A 28 3.60 -5.66 14.19
CA ASP A 28 3.67 -6.82 15.09
C ASP A 28 3.26 -8.11 14.38
N ILE A 29 2.17 -8.08 13.61
CA ILE A 29 1.73 -9.30 12.91
C ILE A 29 2.65 -9.65 11.73
N LEU A 30 3.16 -8.66 10.99
CA LEU A 30 4.08 -8.92 9.89
C LEU A 30 5.40 -9.50 10.37
N ILE A 31 5.92 -9.02 11.49
CA ILE A 31 7.15 -9.55 12.10
C ILE A 31 6.93 -11.01 12.53
N LYS A 32 5.79 -11.33 13.13
CA LYS A 32 5.46 -12.69 13.51
C LYS A 32 5.36 -13.61 12.30
N LEU A 33 4.70 -13.16 11.23
CA LEU A 33 4.55 -13.93 10.01
C LEU A 33 5.90 -14.18 9.34
N LYS A 34 6.77 -13.18 9.32
CA LYS A 34 8.11 -13.34 8.78
C LYS A 34 8.88 -14.40 9.57
N ALA A 35 8.77 -14.41 10.89
CA ALA A 35 9.39 -15.42 11.74
C ALA A 35 8.86 -16.84 11.48
N GLN A 36 7.64 -16.96 10.96
CA GLN A 36 7.05 -18.23 10.57
C GLN A 36 7.46 -18.68 9.14
N GLY A 37 8.27 -17.88 8.44
CA GLY A 37 8.74 -18.22 7.10
C GLY A 37 7.98 -17.57 5.95
N HIS A 38 7.05 -16.68 6.25
CA HIS A 38 6.38 -15.90 5.21
C HIS A 38 7.28 -14.79 4.70
N ASN A 39 7.07 -14.38 3.45
CA ASN A 39 7.89 -13.35 2.80
C ASN A 39 7.11 -12.04 2.74
N ILE A 40 7.80 -10.93 3.00
CA ILE A 40 7.19 -9.60 3.01
C ILE A 40 7.85 -8.75 1.94
N ILE A 41 7.02 -8.19 1.05
CA ILE A 41 7.45 -7.25 0.00
C ILE A 41 6.94 -5.87 0.37
N LEU A 42 7.83 -4.88 0.35
CA LEU A 42 7.41 -3.47 0.41
C LEU A 42 7.03 -3.02 -0.99
N TRP A 43 5.83 -2.47 -1.16
CA TRP A 43 5.35 -1.98 -2.44
C TRP A 43 4.84 -0.55 -2.30
N THR A 44 5.64 0.41 -2.78
CA THR A 44 5.40 1.83 -2.54
C THR A 44 5.76 2.66 -3.76
N CYS A 45 5.11 3.83 -3.89
CA CYS A 45 5.48 4.81 -4.91
C CYS A 45 6.74 5.59 -4.54
N ARG A 46 7.27 5.43 -3.33
CA ARG A 46 8.49 6.11 -2.93
C ARG A 46 9.68 5.61 -3.75
N GLU A 47 10.60 6.53 -4.06
CA GLU A 47 11.81 6.26 -4.81
C GLU A 47 13.01 6.93 -4.14
N ASP A 48 14.21 6.52 -4.53
CA ASP A 48 15.47 7.16 -4.15
C ASP A 48 15.61 7.35 -2.64
N ILE A 49 15.88 8.57 -2.20
CA ILE A 49 16.14 8.88 -0.78
C ILE A 49 14.91 8.58 0.08
N GLN A 50 13.73 8.94 -0.40
CA GLN A 50 12.48 8.71 0.35
C GLN A 50 12.19 7.22 0.52
N LEU A 51 12.52 6.41 -0.48
CA LEU A 51 12.40 4.96 -0.38
C LEU A 51 13.38 4.39 0.64
N GLN A 52 14.64 4.82 0.58
CA GLN A 52 15.65 4.36 1.53
C GLN A 52 15.29 4.74 2.96
N GLN A 53 14.78 5.94 3.17
CA GLN A 53 14.30 6.38 4.49
C GLN A 53 13.18 5.48 5.00
N ALA A 54 12.23 5.10 4.15
CA ALA A 54 11.14 4.23 4.54
C ALA A 54 11.64 2.83 4.91
N VAL A 55 12.53 2.25 4.10
CA VAL A 55 13.12 0.93 4.36
C VAL A 55 13.90 0.95 5.68
N ASP A 56 14.74 1.95 5.89
CA ASP A 56 15.53 2.07 7.12
C ASP A 56 14.65 2.26 8.35
N TRP A 57 13.60 3.04 8.23
CA TRP A 57 12.66 3.26 9.31
C TRP A 57 11.92 1.97 9.68
N CYS A 58 11.47 1.19 8.68
CA CYS A 58 10.85 -0.10 8.93
C CYS A 58 11.81 -1.08 9.61
N LYS A 59 13.08 -1.06 9.20
CA LYS A 59 14.11 -1.90 9.83
C LYS A 59 14.26 -1.55 11.31
N LYS A 60 14.20 -0.27 11.66
CA LYS A 60 14.24 0.17 13.07
C LYS A 60 13.03 -0.34 13.86
N GLN A 61 11.88 -0.55 13.19
CA GLN A 61 10.71 -1.15 13.81
C GLN A 61 10.81 -2.68 13.91
N GLY A 62 11.87 -3.27 13.38
CA GLY A 62 12.09 -4.71 13.41
C GLY A 62 11.61 -5.46 12.16
N LEU A 63 11.24 -4.74 11.09
CA LEU A 63 10.76 -5.37 9.86
C LEU A 63 11.75 -5.16 8.71
N GLU A 64 12.34 -6.25 8.24
CA GLU A 64 13.17 -6.29 7.05
C GLU A 64 12.37 -6.95 5.92
N PHE A 65 12.44 -6.37 4.71
CA PHE A 65 11.71 -6.86 3.56
C PHE A 65 12.51 -7.88 2.78
N ASP A 66 11.82 -8.86 2.20
CA ASP A 66 12.43 -9.85 1.31
C ASP A 66 12.62 -9.30 -0.11
N ALA A 67 11.84 -8.30 -0.48
CA ALA A 67 11.98 -7.54 -1.72
C ALA A 67 11.33 -6.16 -1.55
N VAL A 68 11.76 -5.21 -2.38
CA VAL A 68 11.24 -3.83 -2.38
C VAL A 68 10.88 -3.48 -3.82
N ASN A 69 9.60 -3.21 -4.06
CA ASN A 69 9.05 -2.83 -5.36
C ASN A 69 9.35 -3.81 -6.50
N GLU A 70 9.60 -5.06 -6.15
CA GLU A 70 9.86 -6.11 -7.12
C GLU A 70 9.45 -7.47 -6.55
N ASN A 71 9.36 -8.47 -7.41
CA ASN A 71 9.10 -9.84 -7.00
C ASN A 71 10.26 -10.39 -6.17
N VAL A 72 9.95 -11.32 -5.27
CA VAL A 72 10.99 -12.10 -4.59
C VAL A 72 11.84 -12.83 -5.64
N PRO A 73 13.16 -12.98 -5.43
CA PRO A 73 14.06 -13.54 -6.45
C PRO A 73 13.70 -14.96 -6.89
N TRP A 74 13.04 -15.73 -6.06
CA TRP A 74 12.75 -17.14 -6.32
C TRP A 74 11.38 -17.39 -6.96
N ILE A 75 10.65 -16.33 -7.40
CA ILE A 75 9.31 -16.49 -7.97
C ILE A 75 9.30 -17.29 -9.28
N GLY A 76 10.41 -17.29 -10.00
CA GLY A 76 10.57 -18.13 -11.19
C GLY A 76 10.08 -17.53 -12.50
N PHE A 77 9.56 -16.29 -12.49
CA PHE A 77 9.11 -15.61 -13.70
C PHE A 77 9.23 -14.09 -13.49
N TYR A 78 9.10 -13.33 -14.60
CA TYR A 78 9.08 -11.88 -14.56
C TYR A 78 7.65 -11.36 -14.75
N SER A 79 7.26 -10.38 -13.95
CA SER A 79 6.00 -9.65 -14.12
C SER A 79 6.16 -8.23 -13.57
N ARG A 80 5.48 -7.27 -14.23
CA ARG A 80 5.46 -5.89 -13.71
C ARG A 80 4.61 -5.78 -12.46
N LYS A 81 3.47 -6.48 -12.45
CA LYS A 81 2.70 -6.59 -11.21
C LYS A 81 3.46 -7.50 -10.26
N VAL A 82 3.76 -6.97 -9.08
CA VAL A 82 4.37 -7.76 -8.02
C VAL A 82 3.45 -8.91 -7.66
N CYS A 83 3.97 -10.14 -7.71
CA CYS A 83 3.21 -11.34 -7.41
C CYS A 83 3.20 -11.61 -5.91
N ALA A 84 2.03 -11.61 -5.30
CA ALA A 84 1.86 -11.89 -3.89
C ALA A 84 0.55 -12.64 -3.65
N ASP A 85 0.46 -13.31 -2.50
CA ASP A 85 -0.78 -13.98 -2.08
C ASP A 85 -1.74 -13.01 -1.42
N VAL A 86 -1.20 -11.96 -0.79
CA VAL A 86 -1.98 -10.94 -0.07
C VAL A 86 -1.41 -9.56 -0.36
N TYR A 87 -2.27 -8.58 -0.63
CA TYR A 87 -1.90 -7.19 -0.85
C TYR A 87 -2.57 -6.33 0.22
N ILE A 88 -1.79 -5.57 0.96
CA ILE A 88 -2.26 -4.66 2.01
C ILE A 88 -1.97 -3.23 1.57
N ASP A 89 -3.01 -2.46 1.27
CA ASP A 89 -2.91 -1.12 0.71
C ASP A 89 -4.09 -0.29 1.18
N ASP A 90 -3.86 0.98 1.51
CA ASP A 90 -4.89 1.89 2.01
C ASP A 90 -5.89 2.35 0.93
N LEU A 91 -5.49 2.30 -0.32
CA LEU A 91 -6.30 2.77 -1.46
C LEU A 91 -6.90 1.64 -2.28
N ALA A 92 -6.50 0.40 -2.03
CA ALA A 92 -6.98 -0.74 -2.78
C ALA A 92 -8.41 -1.11 -2.39
N VAL A 93 -9.19 -1.53 -3.38
CA VAL A 93 -10.55 -2.01 -3.17
C VAL A 93 -10.57 -3.52 -3.37
N GLY A 94 -11.13 -4.23 -2.40
CA GLY A 94 -11.21 -5.68 -2.46
C GLY A 94 -12.20 -6.17 -3.50
N LYS A 95 -12.08 -7.45 -3.83
CA LYS A 95 -12.90 -8.13 -4.82
C LYS A 95 -14.40 -7.98 -4.57
N ASP A 96 -14.80 -7.98 -3.30
CA ASP A 96 -16.22 -7.94 -2.93
C ASP A 96 -16.75 -6.52 -2.75
N ASP A 97 -15.87 -5.51 -2.77
CA ASP A 97 -16.21 -4.12 -2.48
C ASP A 97 -16.15 -3.20 -3.69
N TRP A 98 -15.61 -3.67 -4.83
CA TRP A 98 -15.34 -2.82 -5.98
C TRP A 98 -16.60 -2.20 -6.58
N MET A 99 -17.69 -2.96 -6.61
CA MET A 99 -18.93 -2.45 -7.22
C MET A 99 -19.47 -1.27 -6.45
N MET A 100 -19.55 -1.36 -5.12
CA MET A 100 -19.99 -0.26 -4.27
C MET A 100 -19.10 0.96 -4.43
N LYS A 101 -17.79 0.76 -4.38
CA LYS A 101 -16.82 1.86 -4.50
C LYS A 101 -16.89 2.54 -5.85
N LEU A 102 -16.92 1.78 -6.93
CA LEU A 102 -16.94 2.35 -8.29
C LEU A 102 -18.28 3.02 -8.60
N ASN A 103 -19.38 2.46 -8.13
CA ASN A 103 -20.69 3.10 -8.25
C ASN A 103 -20.76 4.41 -7.48
N SER A 104 -20.14 4.45 -6.29
CA SER A 104 -20.06 5.68 -5.51
C SER A 104 -19.31 6.77 -6.27
N ILE A 105 -18.21 6.42 -6.92
CA ILE A 105 -17.44 7.36 -7.75
C ILE A 105 -18.28 7.85 -8.93
N TYR A 106 -18.98 6.94 -9.61
CA TYR A 106 -19.83 7.27 -10.75
C TYR A 106 -20.94 8.24 -10.37
N GLU A 107 -21.66 7.95 -9.30
CA GLU A 107 -22.75 8.81 -8.82
C GLU A 107 -22.23 10.18 -8.37
N ASP A 108 -21.10 10.21 -7.68
CA ASP A 108 -20.48 11.46 -7.24
C ASP A 108 -20.06 12.32 -8.43
N THR A 109 -19.50 11.71 -9.47
CA THR A 109 -19.12 12.40 -10.70
C THR A 109 -20.34 12.98 -11.42
N LYS A 110 -21.41 12.21 -11.53
CA LYS A 110 -22.69 12.68 -12.11
C LYS A 110 -23.22 13.89 -11.35
N LEU A 111 -23.18 13.84 -10.03
CA LEU A 111 -23.66 14.92 -9.19
C LEU A 111 -22.84 16.19 -9.41
N ARG A 112 -21.53 16.07 -9.50
CA ARG A 112 -20.63 17.21 -9.76
C ARG A 112 -20.90 17.82 -11.13
N GLU A 113 -21.09 17.01 -12.15
CA GLU A 113 -21.41 17.49 -13.49
C GLU A 113 -22.75 18.21 -13.51
N ARG A 114 -23.75 17.68 -12.81
CA ARG A 114 -25.08 18.29 -12.71
C ARG A 114 -25.03 19.70 -12.12
N PHE A 115 -24.15 19.94 -11.15
CA PHE A 115 -24.04 21.23 -10.47
C PHE A 115 -22.88 22.08 -10.95
N ARG A 116 -22.18 21.68 -12.00
CA ARG A 116 -20.99 22.39 -12.49
C ARG A 116 -21.26 23.87 -12.79
N GLY A 117 -22.36 24.16 -13.51
CA GLY A 117 -22.71 25.54 -13.84
C GLY A 117 -22.98 26.40 -12.63
N VAL A 118 -23.64 25.83 -11.62
CA VAL A 118 -23.95 26.53 -10.37
C VAL A 118 -22.67 26.79 -9.59
N ALA A 119 -21.82 25.76 -9.49
CA ALA A 119 -20.56 25.86 -8.74
C ALA A 119 -19.63 26.91 -9.35
N CYS A 120 -19.58 27.02 -10.65
CA CYS A 120 -18.74 28.00 -11.35
C CYS A 120 -19.19 29.44 -11.11
N GLU A 121 -20.41 29.66 -10.71
CA GLU A 121 -20.94 30.99 -10.41
C GLU A 121 -20.62 31.47 -9.01
N VAL A 122 -20.17 30.56 -8.18
CA VAL A 122 -19.78 30.83 -6.80
C VAL A 122 -18.31 31.20 -6.72
#